data_3fea41c2e38139ceac29df4f77665570
#
_entry.id   3fea41c2e38139ceac29df4f77665570
#
_cell.length_a   1.000
_cell.length_b   1.000
_cell.length_c   1.000
_cell.angle_alpha   90.00
_cell.angle_beta   90.00
_cell.angle_gamma   90.00
#
_symmetry.space_group_name_H-M   'P 1'
#
loop_
_entity.id
_entity.type
_entity.pdbx_description
1 polymer ?
#
loop_
_entity_poly.entity_id
_entity_poly.type
_entity_poly.pdbx_seq_one_letter_code
_entity_poly.pdbx_strand_id
1 'polypeptide(L)'
;MQLSRSLPIVLLLLTLQPLAAQDMPLSQVLFDDKPWQLVGEGYQFTEGPAVTRDGTVYFTDVPANMIYRVGDDGKPVVFIDNSDRTSGLMFGPLGLYGCSSTSRSILLFNPAGEKKIFCQNVTSNDLVVTSQGAVYFTNPANNSIHHVSPDGESRIVDEGIDFPNGLILWPDQQTLVVADMKGAHLWNFRIEKDGSLSHKQPYSTMQLPVGKSASGADGMTVDRDGRIYVATELGIQVFDTQGRLSGIIGRPQAKFLSNIVLGGPDFNLLYATSSDKVYRRQVKVSGFPFWKED
;
A
#
# COMPACT_ATOMS: atom_id res chain seq x y z
N MET A 1 49.41 -44.80 46.30
CA MET A 1 49.28 -43.37 46.19
C MET A 1 48.37 -43.12 44.94
N GLN A 2 47.06 -43.07 45.22
CA GLN A 2 46.02 -42.77 44.11
C GLN A 2 45.74 -41.32 44.11
N LEU A 3 46.05 -40.67 42.98
CA LEU A 3 45.71 -39.29 42.70
C LEU A 3 44.30 -39.23 42.14
N SER A 4 43.34 -38.73 42.92
CA SER A 4 42.00 -38.38 42.45
C SER A 4 42.07 -37.11 41.65
N ARG A 5 41.77 -37.17 40.33
CA ARG A 5 41.57 -36.00 39.46
C ARG A 5 40.09 -35.58 39.59
N SER A 6 39.83 -34.48 40.26
CA SER A 6 38.55 -33.80 40.22
C SER A 6 38.43 -32.97 38.92
N LEU A 7 37.46 -33.31 38.07
CA LEU A 7 37.05 -32.49 36.91
C LEU A 7 36.20 -31.31 37.41
N PRO A 8 36.48 -30.08 36.99
CA PRO A 8 35.59 -28.96 37.29
C PRO A 8 34.32 -29.08 36.44
N ILE A 9 33.15 -29.07 37.09
CA ILE A 9 31.86 -28.93 36.45
C ILE A 9 31.72 -27.44 36.05
N VAL A 10 31.82 -27.12 34.75
CA VAL A 10 31.48 -25.80 34.22
C VAL A 10 29.97 -25.77 34.09
N LEU A 11 29.31 -25.06 34.99
CA LEU A 11 27.87 -24.78 34.93
C LEU A 11 27.63 -23.68 33.85
N LEU A 12 27.19 -24.11 32.66
CA LEU A 12 26.79 -23.19 31.60
C LEU A 12 25.43 -22.58 31.98
N LEU A 13 25.44 -21.38 32.53
CA LEU A 13 24.22 -20.59 32.74
C LEU A 13 23.68 -20.10 31.36
N LEU A 14 22.79 -20.90 30.79
CA LEU A 14 21.96 -20.46 29.70
C LEU A 14 21.01 -19.37 30.24
N THR A 15 21.32 -18.12 29.98
CA THR A 15 20.36 -17.03 30.13
C THR A 15 19.25 -17.22 29.11
N LEU A 16 18.13 -17.79 29.53
CA LEU A 16 16.87 -17.75 28.80
C LEU A 16 16.50 -16.27 28.68
N GLN A 17 16.84 -15.65 27.54
CA GLN A 17 16.20 -14.41 27.16
C GLN A 17 14.71 -14.74 26.97
N PRO A 18 13.79 -13.97 27.59
CA PRO A 18 12.38 -14.13 27.29
C PRO A 18 12.22 -13.91 25.80
N LEU A 19 11.79 -14.94 25.06
CA LEU A 19 11.20 -14.77 23.75
C LEU A 19 10.00 -13.87 23.97
N ALA A 20 10.18 -12.55 23.75
CA ALA A 20 9.06 -11.65 23.65
C ALA A 20 8.19 -12.24 22.54
N ALA A 21 6.97 -12.63 22.87
CA ALA A 21 5.97 -12.96 21.87
C ALA A 21 5.97 -11.77 20.91
N GLN A 22 6.07 -12.06 19.62
CA GLN A 22 6.30 -11.04 18.59
C GLN A 22 4.98 -10.31 18.31
N ASP A 23 4.44 -9.64 19.34
CA ASP A 23 3.37 -8.69 19.20
C ASP A 23 3.95 -7.42 18.58
N MET A 24 3.33 -6.94 17.51
CA MET A 24 3.70 -5.69 16.84
C MET A 24 2.62 -4.63 17.15
N PRO A 25 2.53 -4.12 18.39
CA PRO A 25 1.46 -3.22 18.79
C PRO A 25 1.60 -1.84 18.12
N LEU A 26 0.50 -1.08 18.04
CA LEU A 26 0.50 0.27 17.46
C LEU A 26 1.52 1.22 18.12
N SER A 27 1.89 1.00 19.36
CA SER A 27 2.95 1.78 20.04
C SER A 27 4.32 1.69 19.37
N GLN A 28 4.57 0.63 18.57
CA GLN A 28 5.76 0.51 17.72
C GLN A 28 5.63 1.32 16.42
N VAL A 29 4.42 1.70 16.04
CA VAL A 29 4.12 2.45 14.81
C VAL A 29 3.91 3.93 15.08
N LEU A 30 3.19 4.27 16.15
CA LEU A 30 2.73 5.62 16.41
C LEU A 30 3.57 6.34 17.49
N PHE A 31 3.77 7.64 17.27
CA PHE A 31 4.08 8.58 18.32
C PHE A 31 2.77 9.10 18.94
N ASP A 32 2.70 9.19 20.27
CA ASP A 32 1.51 9.67 20.97
C ASP A 32 1.28 11.17 20.76
N ASP A 33 2.37 11.92 20.60
CA ASP A 33 2.40 13.39 20.46
C ASP A 33 2.44 13.89 19.00
N LYS A 34 2.32 13.01 18.00
CA LYS A 34 2.35 13.38 16.59
C LYS A 34 0.97 13.13 15.94
N PRO A 35 0.03 14.09 16.03
CA PRO A 35 -1.29 13.97 15.42
C PRO A 35 -1.23 14.11 13.88
N TRP A 36 -2.37 13.89 13.24
CA TRP A 36 -2.57 14.20 11.84
C TRP A 36 -2.37 15.71 11.56
N GLN A 37 -1.68 16.02 10.48
CA GLN A 37 -1.47 17.36 9.95
C GLN A 37 -2.15 17.46 8.59
N LEU A 38 -2.86 18.55 8.34
CA LEU A 38 -3.43 18.86 7.04
C LEU A 38 -2.30 19.20 6.05
N VAL A 39 -2.32 18.56 4.88
CA VAL A 39 -1.39 18.80 3.76
C VAL A 39 -2.07 19.70 2.72
N GLY A 40 -3.33 19.40 2.39
CA GLY A 40 -4.11 20.17 1.44
C GLY A 40 -5.60 19.88 1.55
N GLU A 41 -6.42 20.83 1.09
CA GLU A 41 -7.88 20.74 1.12
C GLU A 41 -8.53 21.45 -0.09
N GLY A 42 -9.83 21.24 -0.28
CA GLY A 42 -10.59 21.83 -1.38
C GLY A 42 -10.64 20.95 -2.63
N TYR A 43 -10.26 19.68 -2.51
CA TYR A 43 -10.36 18.69 -3.57
C TYR A 43 -11.80 18.18 -3.71
N GLN A 44 -12.10 17.52 -4.83
CA GLN A 44 -13.40 16.86 -5.02
C GLN A 44 -13.38 15.45 -4.46
N PHE A 45 -12.37 14.63 -4.83
CA PHE A 45 -12.15 13.29 -4.28
C PHE A 45 -10.70 12.86 -4.50
N THR A 46 -9.92 12.85 -3.43
CA THR A 46 -8.50 12.49 -3.47
C THR A 46 -8.30 10.99 -3.43
N GLU A 47 -7.35 10.50 -4.23
CA GLU A 47 -7.02 9.08 -4.41
C GLU A 47 -5.54 8.86 -4.73
N GLY A 48 -5.16 7.60 -4.91
CA GLY A 48 -3.95 7.10 -5.52
C GLY A 48 -2.66 7.76 -5.05
N PRO A 49 -2.37 7.83 -3.77
CA PRO A 49 -1.11 8.42 -3.32
C PRO A 49 0.05 7.50 -3.74
N ALA A 50 1.03 8.09 -4.40
CA ALA A 50 2.25 7.43 -4.85
C ALA A 50 3.48 8.15 -4.32
N VAL A 51 4.60 7.45 -4.19
CA VAL A 51 5.83 8.00 -3.63
C VAL A 51 7.01 7.74 -4.57
N THR A 52 7.86 8.75 -4.77
CA THR A 52 9.11 8.65 -5.52
C THR A 52 10.23 8.03 -4.68
N ARG A 53 11.39 7.77 -5.29
CA ARG A 53 12.60 7.25 -4.60
C ARG A 53 13.13 8.19 -3.51
N ASP A 54 12.91 9.48 -3.64
CA ASP A 54 13.33 10.51 -2.67
C ASP A 54 12.25 10.83 -1.64
N GLY A 55 11.12 10.10 -1.67
CA GLY A 55 10.04 10.26 -0.70
C GLY A 55 9.01 11.32 -1.08
N THR A 56 9.11 11.97 -2.24
CA THR A 56 8.11 12.94 -2.71
C THR A 56 6.78 12.24 -3.00
N VAL A 57 5.69 12.78 -2.46
CA VAL A 57 4.35 12.18 -2.59
C VAL A 57 3.55 12.88 -3.68
N TYR A 58 2.87 12.06 -4.49
CA TYR A 58 1.89 12.46 -5.50
C TYR A 58 0.53 11.90 -5.12
N PHE A 59 -0.56 12.54 -5.54
CA PHE A 59 -1.92 12.04 -5.37
C PHE A 59 -2.84 12.58 -6.44
N THR A 60 -3.97 11.92 -6.68
CA THR A 60 -4.97 12.33 -7.66
C THR A 60 -6.13 13.09 -6.99
N ASP A 61 -6.75 14.00 -7.72
CA ASP A 61 -8.14 14.43 -7.54
C ASP A 61 -8.93 13.93 -8.75
N VAL A 62 -9.54 12.77 -8.61
CA VAL A 62 -10.12 12.01 -9.72
C VAL A 62 -11.21 12.79 -10.46
N PRO A 63 -12.22 13.38 -9.78
CA PRO A 63 -13.26 14.16 -10.48
C PRO A 63 -12.74 15.47 -11.09
N ALA A 64 -11.76 16.09 -10.44
CA ALA A 64 -11.11 17.30 -10.97
C ALA A 64 -10.16 17.02 -12.14
N ASN A 65 -9.86 15.74 -12.41
CA ASN A 65 -8.98 15.31 -13.49
C ASN A 65 -7.52 15.78 -13.32
N MET A 66 -7.03 15.82 -12.06
CA MET A 66 -5.73 16.37 -11.71
C MET A 66 -4.85 15.36 -10.97
N ILE A 67 -3.53 15.51 -11.13
CA ILE A 67 -2.52 14.91 -10.25
C ILE A 67 -1.75 16.04 -9.60
N TYR A 68 -1.55 15.92 -8.30
CA TYR A 68 -0.78 16.84 -7.48
C TYR A 68 0.53 16.22 -7.02
N ARG A 69 1.52 17.04 -6.77
CA ARG A 69 2.78 16.71 -6.12
C ARG A 69 2.91 17.53 -4.84
N VAL A 70 3.29 16.90 -3.74
CA VAL A 70 3.63 17.63 -2.51
C VAL A 70 5.02 18.24 -2.70
N GLY A 71 5.11 19.56 -2.65
CA GLY A 71 6.36 20.30 -2.80
C GLY A 71 7.25 20.22 -1.56
N ASP A 72 8.46 20.76 -1.65
CA ASP A 72 9.45 20.78 -0.57
C ASP A 72 8.98 21.59 0.66
N ASP A 73 8.09 22.56 0.46
CA ASP A 73 7.43 23.32 1.52
C ASP A 73 6.27 22.53 2.18
N GLY A 74 6.02 21.32 1.74
CA GLY A 74 4.96 20.44 2.22
C GLY A 74 3.57 20.79 1.68
N LYS A 75 3.45 21.68 0.67
CA LYS A 75 2.18 22.05 0.06
C LYS A 75 2.01 21.39 -1.29
N PRO A 76 0.79 20.95 -1.62
CA PRO A 76 0.51 20.38 -2.93
C PRO A 76 0.56 21.44 -4.04
N VAL A 77 1.18 21.07 -5.15
CA VAL A 77 1.18 21.83 -6.42
C VAL A 77 0.67 20.94 -7.54
N VAL A 78 0.00 21.52 -8.53
CA VAL A 78 -0.47 20.75 -9.69
C VAL A 78 0.73 20.22 -10.46
N PHE A 79 0.74 18.91 -10.69
CA PHE A 79 1.70 18.23 -11.55
C PHE A 79 1.10 17.98 -12.93
N ILE A 80 -0.17 17.54 -13.00
CA ILE A 80 -0.91 17.31 -14.24
C ILE A 80 -2.31 17.89 -14.09
N ASP A 81 -2.75 18.65 -15.08
CA ASP A 81 -4.07 19.28 -15.15
C ASP A 81 -5.07 18.53 -16.05
N ASN A 82 -4.65 17.43 -16.68
CA ASN A 82 -5.46 16.53 -17.48
C ASN A 82 -4.95 15.08 -17.34
N SER A 83 -5.34 14.43 -16.25
CA SER A 83 -4.91 13.08 -15.88
C SER A 83 -5.74 11.96 -16.52
N ASP A 84 -6.73 12.25 -17.36
CA ASP A 84 -7.74 11.29 -17.85
C ASP A 84 -8.51 10.59 -16.71
N ARG A 85 -8.82 11.34 -15.64
CA ARG A 85 -9.50 10.86 -14.43
C ARG A 85 -8.79 9.63 -13.85
N THR A 86 -7.49 9.75 -13.75
CA THR A 86 -6.64 8.71 -13.13
C THR A 86 -6.95 8.59 -11.65
N SER A 87 -7.12 7.34 -11.17
CA SER A 87 -7.32 6.97 -9.76
C SER A 87 -6.02 6.48 -9.12
N GLY A 88 -5.78 5.16 -9.07
CA GLY A 88 -4.56 4.59 -8.48
C GLY A 88 -3.30 5.01 -9.22
N LEU A 89 -2.25 5.30 -8.47
CA LEU A 89 -0.92 5.67 -8.98
C LEU A 89 0.16 4.83 -8.33
N MET A 90 1.21 4.52 -9.07
CA MET A 90 2.48 4.03 -8.50
C MET A 90 3.65 4.39 -9.40
N PHE A 91 4.78 4.79 -8.81
CA PHE A 91 6.03 4.90 -9.54
C PHE A 91 6.62 3.53 -9.81
N GLY A 92 7.20 3.36 -10.98
CA GLY A 92 7.91 2.17 -11.41
C GLY A 92 9.12 2.53 -12.27
N PRO A 93 9.76 1.54 -12.91
CA PRO A 93 11.02 1.78 -13.66
C PRO A 93 10.92 2.80 -14.80
N LEU A 94 9.73 2.94 -15.42
CA LEU A 94 9.54 3.83 -16.57
C LEU A 94 8.93 5.20 -16.21
N GLY A 95 8.55 5.45 -14.96
CA GLY A 95 7.92 6.69 -14.51
C GLY A 95 6.70 6.44 -13.62
N LEU A 96 5.72 7.34 -13.66
CA LEU A 96 4.49 7.26 -12.87
C LEU A 96 3.41 6.54 -13.69
N TYR A 97 2.98 5.37 -13.20
CA TYR A 97 1.87 4.60 -13.76
C TYR A 97 0.55 5.04 -13.12
N GLY A 98 -0.55 5.00 -13.88
CA GLY A 98 -1.85 5.40 -13.37
C GLY A 98 -3.01 4.69 -14.03
N CYS A 99 -4.04 4.37 -13.24
CA CYS A 99 -5.30 3.75 -13.67
C CYS A 99 -6.24 4.82 -14.25
N SER A 100 -6.40 4.89 -15.58
CA SER A 100 -7.26 5.87 -16.22
C SER A 100 -8.66 5.32 -16.53
N SER A 101 -9.68 5.98 -15.98
CA SER A 101 -11.07 5.64 -16.28
C SER A 101 -11.56 6.25 -17.60
N THR A 102 -11.03 7.40 -18.02
CA THR A 102 -11.46 8.08 -19.27
C THR A 102 -10.96 7.36 -20.52
N SER A 103 -9.66 7.10 -20.60
CA SER A 103 -9.05 6.38 -21.72
C SER A 103 -9.16 4.86 -21.60
N ARG A 104 -9.66 4.33 -20.46
CA ARG A 104 -9.74 2.91 -20.19
C ARG A 104 -8.38 2.22 -20.42
N SER A 105 -7.37 2.75 -19.73
CA SER A 105 -5.99 2.34 -19.93
C SER A 105 -5.18 2.45 -18.64
N ILE A 106 -4.02 1.79 -18.61
CA ILE A 106 -2.94 2.18 -17.72
C ILE A 106 -2.10 3.21 -18.46
N LEU A 107 -1.98 4.39 -17.87
CA LEU A 107 -1.17 5.49 -18.40
C LEU A 107 0.22 5.45 -17.76
N LEU A 108 1.18 5.98 -18.49
CA LEU A 108 2.53 6.26 -18.00
C LEU A 108 2.83 7.73 -18.18
N PHE A 109 3.14 8.43 -17.10
CA PHE A 109 3.50 9.84 -17.08
C PHE A 109 5.02 9.97 -16.87
N ASN A 110 5.65 10.80 -17.70
CA ASN A 110 7.04 11.14 -17.54
C ASN A 110 7.24 12.32 -16.54
N PRO A 111 8.47 12.66 -16.15
CA PRO A 111 8.72 13.78 -15.24
C PRO A 111 8.26 15.16 -15.74
N ALA A 112 8.07 15.33 -17.05
CA ALA A 112 7.53 16.56 -17.63
C ALA A 112 6.00 16.60 -17.61
N GLY A 113 5.31 15.54 -17.14
CA GLY A 113 3.85 15.44 -17.12
C GLY A 113 3.24 14.97 -18.45
N GLU A 114 4.05 14.58 -19.43
CA GLU A 114 3.53 14.02 -20.67
C GLU A 114 3.07 12.58 -20.44
N LYS A 115 1.90 12.25 -20.98
CA LYS A 115 1.30 10.93 -20.82
C LYS A 115 1.34 10.10 -22.10
N LYS A 116 1.55 8.78 -21.92
CA LYS A 116 1.40 7.78 -22.98
C LYS A 116 0.62 6.58 -22.46
N ILE A 117 -0.01 5.84 -23.36
CA ILE A 117 -0.68 4.58 -23.01
C ILE A 117 0.38 3.51 -22.80
N PHE A 118 0.34 2.85 -21.64
CA PHE A 118 1.12 1.65 -21.34
C PHE A 118 0.34 0.38 -21.68
N CYS A 119 -0.94 0.30 -21.27
CA CYS A 119 -1.84 -0.78 -21.57
C CYS A 119 -3.22 -0.21 -21.89
N GLN A 120 -3.88 -0.67 -22.96
CA GLN A 120 -5.16 -0.14 -23.42
C GLN A 120 -6.30 -1.16 -23.28
N ASN A 121 -7.54 -0.67 -23.40
CA ASN A 121 -8.76 -1.48 -23.35
C ASN A 121 -8.96 -2.22 -22.02
N VAL A 122 -8.51 -1.63 -20.92
CA VAL A 122 -8.67 -2.14 -19.56
C VAL A 122 -9.53 -1.21 -18.72
N THR A 123 -10.25 -1.78 -17.75
CA THR A 123 -10.92 -1.04 -16.68
C THR A 123 -10.16 -1.33 -15.40
N SER A 124 -9.57 -0.31 -14.80
CA SER A 124 -8.70 -0.44 -13.64
C SER A 124 -9.11 0.54 -12.54
N ASN A 125 -8.84 0.18 -11.29
CA ASN A 125 -9.08 1.04 -10.12
C ASN A 125 -7.78 1.40 -9.43
N ASP A 126 -7.04 0.43 -8.92
CA ASP A 126 -5.75 0.62 -8.26
C ASP A 126 -4.70 -0.33 -8.86
N LEU A 127 -3.41 -0.03 -8.69
CA LEU A 127 -2.33 -0.77 -9.30
C LEU A 127 -1.07 -0.83 -8.44
N VAL A 128 -0.26 -1.87 -8.69
CA VAL A 128 1.13 -1.97 -8.24
C VAL A 128 2.05 -2.29 -9.41
N VAL A 129 3.28 -1.79 -9.34
CA VAL A 129 4.31 -1.99 -10.36
C VAL A 129 5.48 -2.75 -9.75
N THR A 130 5.88 -3.85 -10.37
CA THR A 130 7.07 -4.60 -9.95
C THR A 130 8.36 -3.86 -10.32
N SER A 131 9.48 -4.22 -9.69
CA SER A 131 10.80 -3.70 -10.05
C SER A 131 11.19 -3.98 -11.50
N GLN A 132 10.59 -5.00 -12.12
CA GLN A 132 10.79 -5.37 -13.52
C GLN A 132 9.83 -4.69 -14.49
N GLY A 133 8.89 -3.85 -13.99
CA GLY A 133 7.96 -3.08 -14.82
C GLY A 133 6.67 -3.81 -15.18
N ALA A 134 6.42 -5.00 -14.66
CA ALA A 134 5.11 -5.62 -14.75
C ALA A 134 4.11 -4.93 -13.81
N VAL A 135 2.84 -4.88 -14.19
CA VAL A 135 1.77 -4.23 -13.40
C VAL A 135 0.73 -5.26 -13.00
N TYR A 136 0.29 -5.21 -11.74
CA TYR A 136 -0.97 -5.83 -11.32
C TYR A 136 -1.97 -4.71 -11.05
N PHE A 137 -3.20 -4.88 -11.50
CA PHE A 137 -4.27 -3.94 -11.19
C PHE A 137 -5.58 -4.65 -10.85
N THR A 138 -6.41 -3.97 -10.08
CA THR A 138 -7.75 -4.43 -9.72
C THR A 138 -8.80 -3.87 -10.66
N ASN A 139 -9.79 -4.70 -10.98
CA ASN A 139 -10.99 -4.32 -11.71
C ASN A 139 -12.24 -4.70 -10.90
N PRO A 140 -12.74 -3.78 -10.03
CA PRO A 140 -13.92 -4.05 -9.22
C PRO A 140 -15.21 -4.25 -10.04
N ALA A 141 -15.26 -3.78 -11.29
CA ALA A 141 -16.46 -3.88 -12.12
C ALA A 141 -16.78 -5.31 -12.54
N ASN A 142 -15.77 -6.17 -12.64
CA ASN A 142 -15.91 -7.59 -12.97
C ASN A 142 -15.25 -8.54 -11.96
N ASN A 143 -14.88 -8.02 -10.78
CA ASN A 143 -14.32 -8.79 -9.66
C ASN A 143 -13.04 -9.54 -10.02
N SER A 144 -12.14 -8.90 -10.80
CA SER A 144 -10.92 -9.53 -11.31
C SER A 144 -9.64 -8.77 -10.93
N ILE A 145 -8.54 -9.53 -10.95
CA ILE A 145 -7.18 -9.04 -10.88
C ILE A 145 -6.50 -9.32 -12.21
N HIS A 146 -5.81 -8.34 -12.73
CA HIS A 146 -5.10 -8.43 -14.00
C HIS A 146 -3.60 -8.31 -13.79
N HIS A 147 -2.85 -8.94 -14.67
CA HIS A 147 -1.42 -8.76 -14.85
C HIS A 147 -1.17 -8.12 -16.23
N VAL A 148 -0.29 -7.12 -16.27
CA VAL A 148 0.21 -6.53 -17.50
C VAL A 148 1.71 -6.79 -17.56
N SER A 149 2.15 -7.39 -18.65
CA SER A 149 3.59 -7.60 -18.89
C SER A 149 4.33 -6.27 -19.07
N PRO A 150 5.66 -6.23 -18.96
CA PRO A 150 6.44 -5.02 -19.26
C PRO A 150 6.24 -4.47 -20.69
N ASP A 151 5.76 -5.32 -21.61
CA ASP A 151 5.43 -4.95 -22.99
C ASP A 151 4.00 -4.40 -23.16
N GLY A 152 3.20 -4.32 -22.08
CA GLY A 152 1.85 -3.77 -22.08
C GLY A 152 0.72 -4.75 -22.37
N GLU A 153 0.99 -6.06 -22.45
CA GLU A 153 -0.03 -7.09 -22.70
C GLU A 153 -0.76 -7.48 -21.40
N SER A 154 -2.09 -7.32 -21.38
CA SER A 154 -2.93 -7.59 -20.22
C SER A 154 -3.59 -8.97 -20.26
N ARG A 155 -3.64 -9.65 -19.10
CA ARG A 155 -4.43 -10.86 -18.89
C ARG A 155 -5.05 -10.90 -17.50
N ILE A 156 -6.19 -11.58 -17.33
CA ILE A 156 -6.77 -11.86 -16.01
C ILE A 156 -5.90 -12.94 -15.34
N VAL A 157 -5.58 -12.74 -14.07
CA VAL A 157 -4.77 -13.67 -13.26
C VAL A 157 -5.50 -14.20 -12.04
N ASP A 158 -6.60 -13.55 -11.62
CA ASP A 158 -7.54 -14.07 -10.60
C ASP A 158 -8.91 -13.43 -10.75
N GLU A 159 -9.93 -14.13 -10.25
CA GLU A 159 -11.32 -13.70 -10.18
C GLU A 159 -11.96 -14.15 -8.86
N GLY A 160 -13.11 -13.55 -8.51
CA GLY A 160 -13.95 -14.00 -7.40
C GLY A 160 -13.67 -13.39 -6.04
N ILE A 161 -12.89 -12.30 -5.95
CA ILE A 161 -12.95 -11.35 -4.83
C ILE A 161 -14.16 -10.45 -5.10
N ASP A 162 -15.06 -10.25 -4.12
CA ASP A 162 -16.35 -9.58 -4.36
C ASP A 162 -16.19 -8.11 -4.78
N PHE A 163 -15.19 -7.41 -4.30
CA PHE A 163 -14.85 -6.07 -4.77
C PHE A 163 -13.36 -5.82 -4.55
N PRO A 164 -12.48 -6.35 -5.43
CA PRO A 164 -11.04 -6.13 -5.29
C PRO A 164 -10.74 -4.64 -5.49
N ASN A 165 -10.14 -4.00 -4.48
CA ASN A 165 -9.83 -2.57 -4.52
C ASN A 165 -8.31 -2.35 -4.38
N GLY A 166 -7.83 -1.81 -3.28
CA GLY A 166 -6.40 -1.59 -3.06
C GLY A 166 -5.58 -2.87 -3.13
N LEU A 167 -4.35 -2.74 -3.58
CA LEU A 167 -3.40 -3.85 -3.61
C LEU A 167 -1.98 -3.38 -3.30
N ILE A 168 -1.16 -4.27 -2.77
CA ILE A 168 0.27 -4.04 -2.50
C ILE A 168 1.10 -5.24 -2.92
N LEU A 169 2.36 -4.98 -3.25
CA LEU A 169 3.41 -5.99 -3.27
C LEU A 169 4.05 -6.06 -1.88
N TRP A 170 4.28 -7.27 -1.38
CA TRP A 170 5.11 -7.44 -0.18
C TRP A 170 6.55 -7.01 -0.48
N PRO A 171 7.37 -6.66 0.54
CA PRO A 171 8.74 -6.17 0.34
C PRO A 171 9.63 -7.03 -0.58
N ASP A 172 9.42 -8.35 -0.57
CA ASP A 172 10.14 -9.30 -1.42
C ASP A 172 9.60 -9.40 -2.86
N GLN A 173 8.49 -8.71 -3.16
CA GLN A 173 7.76 -8.74 -4.44
C GLN A 173 7.33 -10.15 -4.92
N GLN A 174 7.29 -11.13 -4.02
CA GLN A 174 6.83 -12.49 -4.32
C GLN A 174 5.38 -12.72 -3.88
N THR A 175 4.82 -11.79 -3.13
CA THR A 175 3.46 -11.85 -2.62
C THR A 175 2.68 -10.61 -3.02
N LEU A 176 1.52 -10.82 -3.66
CA LEU A 176 0.51 -9.80 -3.89
C LEU A 176 -0.55 -9.90 -2.79
N VAL A 177 -0.90 -8.76 -2.20
CA VAL A 177 -2.02 -8.66 -1.25
C VAL A 177 -3.08 -7.76 -1.84
N VAL A 178 -4.34 -8.19 -1.77
CA VAL A 178 -5.50 -7.48 -2.34
C VAL A 178 -6.58 -7.30 -1.29
N ALA A 179 -7.10 -6.08 -1.14
CA ALA A 179 -8.22 -5.78 -0.26
C ALA A 179 -9.55 -6.15 -0.92
N ASP A 180 -10.43 -6.77 -0.14
CA ASP A 180 -11.83 -6.96 -0.49
C ASP A 180 -12.68 -5.89 0.19
N MET A 181 -13.13 -4.90 -0.57
CA MET A 181 -13.91 -3.78 -0.02
C MET A 181 -15.26 -4.21 0.53
N LYS A 182 -15.90 -5.21 -0.08
CA LYS A 182 -17.20 -5.75 0.34
C LYS A 182 -17.09 -6.91 1.31
N GLY A 183 -15.90 -7.47 1.46
CA GLY A 183 -15.61 -8.57 2.38
C GLY A 183 -14.88 -8.13 3.65
N ALA A 184 -14.40 -9.14 4.37
CA ALA A 184 -13.68 -8.97 5.63
C ALA A 184 -12.19 -9.34 5.50
N HIS A 185 -11.71 -9.70 4.33
CA HIS A 185 -10.38 -10.28 4.20
C HIS A 185 -9.45 -9.47 3.32
N LEU A 186 -8.17 -9.51 3.65
CA LEU A 186 -7.09 -9.30 2.71
C LEU A 186 -6.73 -10.66 2.11
N TRP A 187 -6.67 -10.71 0.78
CA TRP A 187 -6.34 -11.91 0.03
C TRP A 187 -4.88 -11.90 -0.38
N ASN A 188 -4.15 -12.96 -0.02
CA ASN A 188 -2.76 -13.12 -0.40
C ASN A 188 -2.62 -14.10 -1.55
N PHE A 189 -1.68 -13.78 -2.44
CA PHE A 189 -1.32 -14.58 -3.60
C PHE A 189 0.19 -14.70 -3.68
N ARG A 190 0.68 -15.86 -4.06
CA ARG A 190 2.04 -16.01 -4.53
C ARG A 190 2.14 -15.56 -5.99
N ILE A 191 3.12 -14.76 -6.31
CA ILE A 191 3.45 -14.37 -7.69
C ILE A 191 4.40 -15.41 -8.27
N GLU A 192 4.00 -16.01 -9.39
CA GLU A 192 4.79 -16.97 -10.13
C GLU A 192 5.72 -16.27 -11.14
N LYS A 193 6.73 -16.99 -11.66
CA LYS A 193 7.74 -16.41 -12.57
C LYS A 193 7.17 -15.85 -13.86
N ASP A 194 6.04 -16.38 -14.32
CA ASP A 194 5.33 -15.91 -15.51
C ASP A 194 4.32 -14.80 -15.22
N GLY A 195 4.27 -14.29 -13.96
CA GLY A 195 3.32 -13.29 -13.51
C GLY A 195 1.93 -13.82 -13.18
N SER A 196 1.69 -15.13 -13.26
CA SER A 196 0.43 -15.71 -12.77
C SER A 196 0.38 -15.70 -11.24
N LEU A 197 -0.84 -15.78 -10.69
CA LEU A 197 -1.09 -15.83 -9.25
C LEU A 197 -1.47 -17.26 -8.85
N SER A 198 -0.93 -17.69 -7.72
CA SER A 198 -1.24 -18.99 -7.12
C SER A 198 -1.46 -18.87 -5.62
N HIS A 199 -1.85 -19.95 -4.95
CA HIS A 199 -2.00 -20.01 -3.50
C HIS A 199 -2.89 -18.90 -2.91
N LYS A 200 -4.00 -18.57 -3.61
CA LYS A 200 -5.02 -17.64 -3.10
C LYS A 200 -5.53 -18.08 -1.76
N GLN A 201 -5.44 -17.21 -0.76
CA GLN A 201 -5.98 -17.48 0.57
C GLN A 201 -6.38 -16.19 1.30
N PRO A 202 -7.41 -16.21 2.17
CA PRO A 202 -7.67 -15.13 3.10
C PRO A 202 -6.55 -15.15 4.17
N TYR A 203 -5.78 -14.08 4.26
CA TYR A 203 -4.63 -14.02 5.17
C TYR A 203 -4.91 -13.19 6.41
N SER A 204 -5.36 -11.95 6.23
CA SER A 204 -5.73 -11.05 7.32
C SER A 204 -7.23 -10.88 7.37
N THR A 205 -7.81 -10.88 8.57
CA THR A 205 -9.23 -10.61 8.77
C THR A 205 -9.38 -9.21 9.35
N MET A 206 -10.07 -8.34 8.62
CA MET A 206 -10.35 -6.97 9.02
C MET A 206 -11.48 -6.91 10.05
N GLN A 207 -11.37 -6.02 11.00
CA GLN A 207 -12.48 -5.66 11.86
C GLN A 207 -13.53 -4.91 11.05
N LEU A 208 -14.77 -5.34 11.16
CA LEU A 208 -15.91 -4.72 10.47
C LEU A 208 -16.61 -3.70 11.36
N PRO A 209 -17.23 -2.66 10.80
CA PRO A 209 -18.11 -1.79 11.54
C PRO A 209 -19.30 -2.57 12.11
N VAL A 210 -19.78 -2.18 13.27
CA VAL A 210 -20.89 -2.87 13.95
C VAL A 210 -22.12 -2.94 13.04
N GLY A 211 -22.63 -4.17 12.83
CA GLY A 211 -23.81 -4.42 12.01
C GLY A 211 -23.57 -4.40 10.51
N LYS A 212 -22.32 -4.33 10.05
CA LYS A 212 -21.94 -4.40 8.63
C LYS A 212 -21.23 -5.70 8.29
N SER A 213 -21.34 -6.13 7.03
CA SER A 213 -20.61 -7.26 6.45
C SER A 213 -19.41 -6.82 5.58
N ALA A 214 -19.29 -5.53 5.29
CA ALA A 214 -18.25 -4.94 4.47
C ALA A 214 -17.26 -4.14 5.33
N SER A 215 -15.98 -4.25 5.02
CA SER A 215 -14.91 -3.50 5.67
C SER A 215 -14.79 -2.06 5.18
N GLY A 216 -15.23 -1.81 3.94
CA GLY A 216 -14.94 -0.57 3.22
C GLY A 216 -13.44 -0.42 2.95
N ALA A 217 -12.71 -1.54 2.84
CA ALA A 217 -11.29 -1.53 2.57
C ALA A 217 -10.99 -0.98 1.18
N ASP A 218 -10.08 -0.01 1.12
CA ASP A 218 -9.70 0.67 -0.10
C ASP A 218 -8.18 0.58 -0.27
N GLY A 219 -7.47 1.68 -0.43
CA GLY A 219 -6.04 1.66 -0.65
C GLY A 219 -5.21 1.14 0.52
N MET A 220 -4.02 0.66 0.22
CA MET A 220 -3.11 0.02 1.16
C MET A 220 -1.67 0.45 0.98
N THR A 221 -0.88 0.31 2.05
CA THR A 221 0.58 0.39 1.99
C THR A 221 1.21 -0.65 2.91
N VAL A 222 2.51 -0.86 2.76
CA VAL A 222 3.30 -1.77 3.60
C VAL A 222 4.56 -1.07 4.05
N ASP A 223 5.00 -1.35 5.29
CA ASP A 223 6.27 -0.83 5.79
C ASP A 223 7.44 -1.79 5.48
N ARG A 224 8.64 -1.34 5.77
CA ARG A 224 9.88 -2.11 5.55
C ARG A 224 9.91 -3.44 6.31
N ASP A 225 9.24 -3.52 7.45
CA ASP A 225 9.17 -4.71 8.28
C ASP A 225 8.05 -5.67 7.84
N GLY A 226 7.24 -5.29 6.82
CA GLY A 226 6.17 -6.11 6.26
C GLY A 226 4.82 -5.94 6.98
N ARG A 227 4.62 -4.92 7.83
CA ARG A 227 3.29 -4.60 8.37
C ARG A 227 2.44 -3.99 7.27
N ILE A 228 1.20 -4.47 7.16
CA ILE A 228 0.23 -3.99 6.18
C ILE A 228 -0.68 -2.94 6.83
N TYR A 229 -0.91 -1.85 6.12
CA TYR A 229 -1.79 -0.75 6.49
C TYR A 229 -2.92 -0.68 5.47
N VAL A 230 -4.16 -0.67 5.92
CA VAL A 230 -5.34 -0.69 5.05
C VAL A 230 -6.28 0.46 5.43
N ALA A 231 -6.60 1.32 4.47
CA ALA A 231 -7.67 2.30 4.61
C ALA A 231 -9.01 1.59 4.68
N THR A 232 -9.78 1.79 5.75
CA THR A 232 -11.10 1.17 5.96
C THR A 232 -12.10 2.16 6.52
N GLU A 233 -13.37 1.76 6.60
CA GLU A 233 -14.40 2.59 7.21
C GLU A 233 -14.13 2.89 8.70
N LEU A 234 -13.44 2.01 9.42
CA LEU A 234 -13.08 2.24 10.83
C LEU A 234 -11.84 3.11 11.02
N GLY A 235 -11.04 3.30 9.99
CA GLY A 235 -9.74 3.95 10.03
C GLY A 235 -8.69 3.11 9.33
N ILE A 236 -7.42 3.33 9.61
CA ILE A 236 -6.34 2.53 9.04
C ILE A 236 -6.12 1.32 9.94
N GLN A 237 -6.47 0.14 9.45
CA GLN A 237 -6.20 -1.11 10.13
C GLN A 237 -4.75 -1.54 9.85
N VAL A 238 -4.02 -1.87 10.91
CA VAL A 238 -2.61 -2.26 10.82
C VAL A 238 -2.46 -3.74 11.17
N PHE A 239 -1.88 -4.51 10.27
CA PHE A 239 -1.65 -5.94 10.45
C PHE A 239 -0.16 -6.23 10.58
N ASP A 240 0.18 -7.17 11.46
CA ASP A 240 1.54 -7.69 11.57
C ASP A 240 1.88 -8.67 10.42
N THR A 241 3.13 -9.12 10.37
CA THR A 241 3.62 -10.06 9.36
C THR A 241 3.00 -11.45 9.43
N GLN A 242 2.15 -11.72 10.42
CA GLN A 242 1.40 -12.97 10.58
C GLN A 242 -0.09 -12.77 10.26
N GLY A 243 -0.47 -11.60 9.76
CA GLY A 243 -1.85 -11.28 9.40
C GLY A 243 -2.75 -10.95 10.59
N ARG A 244 -2.20 -10.74 11.80
CA ARG A 244 -2.99 -10.38 12.99
C ARG A 244 -3.17 -8.87 13.06
N LEU A 245 -4.37 -8.43 13.43
CA LEU A 245 -4.69 -7.01 13.63
C LEU A 245 -3.92 -6.46 14.84
N SER A 246 -2.96 -5.57 14.60
CA SER A 246 -2.19 -4.86 15.65
C SER A 246 -3.00 -3.72 16.27
N GLY A 247 -3.93 -3.15 15.52
CA GLY A 247 -4.82 -2.08 15.95
C GLY A 247 -5.30 -1.19 14.82
N ILE A 248 -6.00 -0.11 15.16
CA ILE A 248 -6.62 0.81 14.20
C ILE A 248 -6.13 2.23 14.47
N ILE A 249 -5.54 2.87 13.48
CA ILE A 249 -5.21 4.29 13.51
C ILE A 249 -6.46 5.07 13.12
N GLY A 250 -6.93 5.97 13.99
CA GLY A 250 -8.13 6.78 13.73
C GLY A 250 -8.00 7.60 12.44
N ARG A 251 -9.13 7.73 11.73
CA ARG A 251 -9.22 8.56 10.51
C ARG A 251 -8.83 10.01 10.82
N PRO A 252 -8.20 10.74 9.88
CA PRO A 252 -7.89 12.16 10.07
C PRO A 252 -9.16 13.05 10.09
N GLN A 253 -10.24 12.61 9.46
CA GLN A 253 -11.56 13.26 9.47
C GLN A 253 -12.69 12.23 9.36
N ALA A 254 -13.95 12.68 9.55
CA ALA A 254 -15.12 11.79 9.50
C ALA A 254 -15.49 11.28 8.09
N LYS A 255 -14.98 11.95 7.03
CA LYS A 255 -15.25 11.56 5.64
C LYS A 255 -14.53 10.28 5.24
N PHE A 256 -14.87 9.77 4.06
CA PHE A 256 -14.29 8.55 3.50
C PHE A 256 -12.77 8.65 3.37
N LEU A 257 -12.09 7.64 3.86
CA LEU A 257 -10.64 7.45 3.77
C LEU A 257 -10.38 6.49 2.61
N SER A 258 -9.81 7.01 1.54
CA SER A 258 -9.64 6.28 0.28
C SER A 258 -8.31 5.51 0.22
N ASN A 259 -7.19 6.18 0.49
CA ASN A 259 -5.90 5.53 0.27
C ASN A 259 -4.81 6.08 1.20
N ILE A 260 -3.68 5.39 1.29
CA ILE A 260 -2.56 5.71 2.17
C ILE A 260 -1.22 5.34 1.53
N VAL A 261 -0.17 6.09 1.87
CA VAL A 261 1.21 5.78 1.49
C VAL A 261 2.20 6.25 2.54
N LEU A 262 3.31 5.54 2.70
CA LEU A 262 4.46 5.98 3.48
C LEU A 262 5.43 6.75 2.57
N GLY A 263 5.68 8.03 2.89
CA GLY A 263 6.52 8.93 2.12
C GLY A 263 7.33 9.86 3.01
N GLY A 264 7.80 10.97 2.43
CA GLY A 264 8.76 11.88 3.05
C GLY A 264 10.22 11.41 2.91
N PRO A 265 11.20 12.24 3.21
CA PRO A 265 12.62 11.94 2.97
C PRO A 265 13.10 10.63 3.63
N ASP A 266 12.57 10.30 4.80
CA ASP A 266 12.89 9.07 5.55
C ASP A 266 11.81 8.00 5.40
N PHE A 267 10.81 8.20 4.53
CA PHE A 267 9.64 7.32 4.36
C PHE A 267 8.86 7.06 5.65
N ASN A 268 8.92 7.96 6.61
CA ASN A 268 8.28 7.86 7.94
C ASN A 268 7.13 8.85 8.14
N LEU A 269 6.61 9.39 7.05
CA LEU A 269 5.38 10.18 7.02
C LEU A 269 4.27 9.34 6.38
N LEU A 270 3.27 8.95 7.18
CA LEU A 270 2.07 8.28 6.68
C LEU A 270 1.13 9.33 6.11
N TYR A 271 0.96 9.35 4.79
CA TYR A 271 -0.01 10.19 4.09
C TYR A 271 -1.33 9.45 3.95
N ALA A 272 -2.42 10.20 4.00
CA ALA A 272 -3.78 9.69 3.84
C ALA A 272 -4.59 10.62 2.94
N THR A 273 -5.14 10.07 1.86
CA THR A 273 -6.17 10.71 1.05
C THR A 273 -7.53 10.45 1.67
N SER A 274 -8.30 11.50 1.90
CA SER A 274 -9.59 11.38 2.58
C SER A 274 -10.58 12.36 1.97
N SER A 275 -11.35 11.88 1.01
CA SER A 275 -12.36 12.68 0.28
C SER A 275 -11.79 13.99 -0.26
N ASP A 276 -12.10 15.12 0.36
CA ASP A 276 -11.74 16.48 -0.06
C ASP A 276 -10.42 17.01 0.52
N LYS A 277 -9.65 16.14 1.22
CA LYS A 277 -8.43 16.55 1.93
C LYS A 277 -7.34 15.47 1.87
N VAL A 278 -6.11 15.93 2.01
CA VAL A 278 -4.94 15.08 2.20
C VAL A 278 -4.29 15.42 3.54
N TYR A 279 -3.93 14.40 4.29
CA TYR A 279 -3.30 14.52 5.59
C TYR A 279 -1.99 13.75 5.64
N ARG A 280 -1.14 14.08 6.62
CA ARG A 280 0.04 13.28 6.97
C ARG A 280 0.22 13.21 8.48
N ARG A 281 0.90 12.18 8.95
CA ARG A 281 1.41 12.12 10.32
C ARG A 281 2.75 11.43 10.37
N GLN A 282 3.60 11.83 11.29
CA GLN A 282 4.86 11.15 11.53
C GLN A 282 4.62 9.82 12.25
N VAL A 283 5.33 8.77 11.80
CA VAL A 283 5.30 7.42 12.37
C VAL A 283 6.70 6.96 12.72
N LYS A 284 6.80 5.90 13.54
CA LYS A 284 8.08 5.30 13.98
C LYS A 284 8.65 4.30 12.97
N VAL A 285 7.85 3.90 12.00
CA VAL A 285 8.20 2.93 10.95
C VAL A 285 8.57 3.65 9.68
N SER A 286 9.21 2.96 8.75
CA SER A 286 9.52 3.48 7.42
C SER A 286 8.97 2.59 6.34
N GLY A 287 8.41 3.19 5.30
CA GLY A 287 8.21 2.55 4.01
C GLY A 287 9.53 2.33 3.26
N PHE A 288 9.44 1.94 2.01
CA PHE A 288 10.60 1.81 1.12
C PHE A 288 10.17 1.94 -0.35
N PRO A 289 11.08 2.37 -1.23
CA PRO A 289 10.82 2.36 -2.67
C PRO A 289 10.90 0.94 -3.22
N PHE A 290 9.85 0.47 -3.90
CA PHE A 290 9.77 -0.89 -4.44
C PHE A 290 10.70 -1.16 -5.64
N TRP A 291 11.17 -0.10 -6.30
CA TRP A 291 12.01 -0.15 -7.51
C TRP A 291 13.47 0.22 -7.23
N LYS A 292 13.95 -0.01 -6.01
CA LYS A 292 15.36 0.17 -5.70
C LYS A 292 16.17 -0.88 -6.45
N GLU A 293 17.03 -0.45 -7.37
CA GLU A 293 18.09 -1.31 -7.88
C GLU A 293 19.05 -1.63 -6.72
N ASP A 294 19.36 -2.91 -6.57
CA ASP A 294 20.35 -3.39 -5.59
C ASP A 294 21.75 -2.87 -5.91
#